data_3028233ebeb46b0fbed0b31e06229c64
#
_entry.id   3028233ebeb46b0fbed0b31e06229c64
#
_cell.length_a   1.000
_cell.length_b   1.000
_cell.length_c   1.000
_cell.angle_alpha   90.00
_cell.angle_beta   90.00
_cell.angle_gamma   90.00
#
_symmetry.space_group_name_H-M   'P 1'
#
loop_
_entity.id
_entity.type
_entity.pdbx_description
1 polymer ?
#
loop_
_entity_poly.entity_id
_entity_poly.type
_entity_poly.pdbx_seq_one_letter_code
_entity_poly.pdbx_strand_id
1 'polypeptide(L)'
;RMDTVFATMEEVGLVLQVHGEVTDEDIDIFDREAVFIERHLGHIAERFPNLKIVFEHITTEQGVNFVRDSSENVAATITPQHLLYNRNDMLVGGIRPHLFCLPILKRSRHQQALIDAAVSGDQKFFLGTDSAPHARDTKETACGCAGCYSHHAALELYAEVFDQAGALDRFEAFASKNGADFYGVDYNTN
;
A
#
# COMPACT_ATOMS: atom_id res chain seq x y z
N ARG A 1 25.68 -6.87 2.37
CA ARG A 1 25.23 -6.88 3.80
C ARG A 1 23.73 -7.17 3.93
N MET A 2 22.89 -6.58 3.08
CA MET A 2 21.43 -6.84 3.14
C MET A 2 21.06 -8.26 2.73
N ASP A 3 21.76 -8.85 1.78
CA ASP A 3 21.50 -10.23 1.31
C ASP A 3 21.55 -11.28 2.43
N THR A 4 22.49 -11.14 3.38
CA THR A 4 22.55 -12.05 4.54
C THR A 4 21.31 -11.89 5.43
N VAL A 5 20.81 -10.65 5.58
CA VAL A 5 19.58 -10.38 6.35
C VAL A 5 18.39 -11.04 5.66
N PHE A 6 18.21 -10.82 4.35
CA PHE A 6 17.11 -11.41 3.60
C PHE A 6 17.16 -12.94 3.59
N ALA A 7 18.33 -13.53 3.41
CA ALA A 7 18.50 -14.99 3.51
C ALA A 7 18.13 -15.53 4.90
N THR A 8 18.52 -14.83 5.97
CA THR A 8 18.15 -15.23 7.33
C THR A 8 16.64 -15.07 7.56
N MET A 9 16.02 -13.98 7.09
CA MET A 9 14.56 -13.78 7.17
C MET A 9 13.82 -14.92 6.45
N GLU A 10 14.27 -15.26 5.25
CA GLU A 10 13.72 -16.38 4.47
C GLU A 10 13.84 -17.73 5.24
N GLU A 11 15.00 -18.00 5.82
CA GLU A 11 15.27 -19.23 6.57
C GLU A 11 14.39 -19.35 7.81
N VAL A 12 14.19 -18.25 8.57
CA VAL A 12 13.40 -18.28 9.81
C VAL A 12 11.91 -17.97 9.59
N GLY A 13 11.49 -17.73 8.36
CA GLY A 13 10.11 -17.42 8.02
C GLY A 13 9.63 -16.04 8.47
N LEU A 14 10.56 -15.08 8.63
CA LEU A 14 10.22 -13.71 8.98
C LEU A 14 9.75 -12.93 7.75
N VAL A 15 8.59 -12.27 7.86
CA VAL A 15 8.03 -11.46 6.76
C VAL A 15 8.79 -10.15 6.62
N LEU A 16 9.22 -9.83 5.40
CA LEU A 16 9.77 -8.52 5.04
C LEU A 16 8.62 -7.58 4.70
N GLN A 17 8.43 -6.53 5.50
CA GLN A 17 7.53 -5.43 5.19
C GLN A 17 8.36 -4.25 4.66
N VAL A 18 7.96 -3.70 3.52
CA VAL A 18 8.78 -2.69 2.84
C VAL A 18 7.97 -1.49 2.37
N HIS A 19 8.38 -0.30 2.82
CA HIS A 19 8.00 0.97 2.21
C HIS A 19 8.79 1.12 0.91
N GLY A 20 8.11 1.05 -0.22
CA GLY A 20 8.74 0.89 -1.52
C GLY A 20 8.92 2.17 -2.30
N GLU A 21 9.73 3.08 -1.83
CA GLU A 21 10.13 4.28 -2.58
C GLU A 21 11.65 4.46 -2.58
N VAL A 22 12.21 4.89 -3.71
CA VAL A 22 13.57 5.41 -3.75
C VAL A 22 13.61 6.81 -3.15
N THR A 23 14.75 7.19 -2.56
CA THR A 23 14.91 8.48 -1.88
C THR A 23 15.81 9.46 -2.66
N ASP A 24 16.20 9.10 -3.88
CA ASP A 24 17.02 9.95 -4.75
C ASP A 24 16.28 11.26 -5.05
N GLU A 25 16.95 12.39 -4.86
CA GLU A 25 16.34 13.72 -5.00
C GLU A 25 16.00 14.09 -6.45
N ASP A 26 16.71 13.50 -7.41
CA ASP A 26 16.53 13.69 -8.85
C ASP A 26 15.39 12.81 -9.45
N ILE A 27 14.84 11.87 -8.68
CA ILE A 27 13.70 11.07 -9.10
C ILE A 27 12.40 11.78 -8.74
N ASP A 28 11.53 11.95 -9.74
CA ASP A 28 10.19 12.53 -9.55
C ASP A 28 9.44 11.76 -8.44
N ILE A 29 8.90 12.50 -7.48
CA ILE A 29 8.20 11.92 -6.33
C ILE A 29 7.04 11.00 -6.72
N PHE A 30 6.44 11.20 -7.91
CA PHE A 30 5.37 10.35 -8.42
C PHE A 30 5.87 9.04 -9.05
N ASP A 31 7.16 8.91 -9.33
CA ASP A 31 7.76 7.74 -10.00
C ASP A 31 8.59 6.87 -9.04
N ARG A 32 8.81 7.33 -7.81
CA ARG A 32 9.70 6.69 -6.82
C ARG A 32 9.36 5.22 -6.54
N GLU A 33 8.07 4.88 -6.49
CA GLU A 33 7.63 3.49 -6.29
C GLU A 33 7.99 2.60 -7.48
N ALA A 34 7.71 3.05 -8.71
CA ALA A 34 8.05 2.29 -9.91
C ALA A 34 9.56 2.05 -10.04
N VAL A 35 10.36 3.09 -9.75
CA VAL A 35 11.83 2.98 -9.75
C VAL A 35 12.33 2.04 -8.65
N PHE A 36 11.68 2.04 -7.47
CA PHE A 36 12.03 1.11 -6.39
C PHE A 36 11.78 -0.35 -6.78
N ILE A 37 10.68 -0.64 -7.43
CA ILE A 37 10.37 -1.99 -7.95
C ILE A 37 11.48 -2.43 -8.90
N GLU A 38 11.83 -1.58 -9.87
CA GLU A 38 12.83 -1.88 -10.90
C GLU A 38 14.24 -2.08 -10.29
N ARG A 39 14.67 -1.18 -9.41
CA ARG A 39 16.05 -1.17 -8.90
C ARG A 39 16.28 -2.14 -7.73
N HIS A 40 15.24 -2.46 -6.96
CA HIS A 40 15.41 -3.16 -5.70
C HIS A 40 14.45 -4.33 -5.50
N LEU A 41 13.14 -4.09 -5.49
CA LEU A 41 12.17 -5.08 -5.01
C LEU A 41 12.10 -6.31 -5.94
N GLY A 42 12.15 -6.09 -7.26
CA GLY A 42 12.19 -7.18 -8.24
C GLY A 42 13.37 -8.11 -8.02
N HIS A 43 14.56 -7.55 -7.83
CA HIS A 43 15.78 -8.33 -7.56
C HIS A 43 15.73 -9.08 -6.22
N ILE A 44 15.11 -8.49 -5.18
CA ILE A 44 14.96 -9.16 -3.89
C ILE A 44 14.03 -10.37 -4.06
N ALA A 45 12.88 -10.18 -4.69
CA ALA A 45 11.90 -11.25 -4.89
C ALA A 45 12.46 -12.41 -5.77
N GLU A 46 13.22 -12.10 -6.81
CA GLU A 46 13.88 -13.10 -7.66
C GLU A 46 14.96 -13.88 -6.91
N ARG A 47 15.74 -13.19 -6.08
CA ARG A 47 16.90 -13.79 -5.40
C ARG A 47 16.51 -14.58 -4.16
N PHE A 48 15.41 -14.22 -3.52
CA PHE A 48 14.90 -14.86 -2.30
C PHE A 48 13.44 -15.31 -2.51
N PRO A 49 13.22 -16.38 -3.32
CA PRO A 49 11.88 -16.75 -3.79
C PRO A 49 10.96 -17.29 -2.69
N ASN A 50 11.49 -17.73 -1.56
CA ASN A 50 10.70 -18.17 -0.41
C ASN A 50 10.53 -17.10 0.67
N LEU A 51 11.17 -15.94 0.53
CA LEU A 51 10.99 -14.80 1.43
C LEU A 51 9.56 -14.26 1.27
N LYS A 52 8.80 -14.26 2.36
CA LYS A 52 7.52 -13.56 2.36
C LYS A 52 7.74 -12.05 2.40
N ILE A 53 7.15 -11.35 1.43
CA ILE A 53 7.28 -9.90 1.26
C ILE A 53 5.89 -9.27 1.28
N VAL A 54 5.68 -8.27 2.12
CA VAL A 54 4.53 -7.37 2.03
C VAL A 54 5.02 -6.02 1.51
N PHE A 55 4.58 -5.69 0.30
CA PHE A 55 4.77 -4.37 -0.29
C PHE A 55 3.73 -3.44 0.30
N GLU A 56 4.13 -2.67 1.31
CA GLU A 56 3.21 -1.84 2.08
C GLU A 56 2.67 -0.67 1.25
N HIS A 57 1.39 -0.31 1.47
CA HIS A 57 0.71 0.88 0.96
C HIS A 57 1.04 1.23 -0.49
N ILE A 58 0.93 0.25 -1.40
CA ILE A 58 1.21 0.47 -2.82
C ILE A 58 0.34 1.57 -3.42
N THR A 59 0.89 2.31 -4.38
CA THR A 59 0.23 3.50 -4.93
C THR A 59 0.15 3.55 -6.44
N THR A 60 0.75 2.58 -7.15
CA THR A 60 0.85 2.61 -8.61
C THR A 60 0.29 1.35 -9.26
N GLU A 61 -0.09 1.48 -10.53
CA GLU A 61 -0.39 0.35 -11.41
C GLU A 61 0.81 -0.62 -11.52
N GLN A 62 2.04 -0.08 -11.50
CA GLN A 62 3.26 -0.89 -11.51
C GLN A 62 3.36 -1.75 -10.25
N GLY A 63 3.03 -1.19 -9.08
CA GLY A 63 2.97 -1.94 -7.82
C GLY A 63 1.95 -3.07 -7.87
N VAL A 64 0.75 -2.80 -8.38
CA VAL A 64 -0.31 -3.81 -8.58
C VAL A 64 0.18 -4.94 -9.48
N ASN A 65 0.73 -4.59 -10.66
CA ASN A 65 1.20 -5.58 -11.63
C ASN A 65 2.36 -6.41 -11.06
N PHE A 66 3.32 -5.76 -10.39
CA PHE A 66 4.43 -6.45 -9.75
C PHE A 66 3.94 -7.52 -8.76
N VAL A 67 2.98 -7.18 -7.89
CA VAL A 67 2.43 -8.12 -6.92
C VAL A 67 1.68 -9.26 -7.60
N ARG A 68 0.86 -8.98 -8.59
CA ARG A 68 0.12 -10.00 -9.35
C ARG A 68 1.05 -10.98 -10.07
N ASP A 69 2.11 -10.48 -10.68
CA ASP A 69 3.06 -11.27 -11.49
C ASP A 69 4.09 -12.01 -10.61
N SER A 70 4.24 -11.64 -9.34
CA SER A 70 5.12 -12.30 -8.38
C SER A 70 4.54 -13.61 -7.86
N SER A 71 5.37 -14.38 -7.13
CA SER A 71 4.94 -15.61 -6.45
C SER A 71 3.90 -15.32 -5.34
N GLU A 72 3.31 -16.38 -4.77
CA GLU A 72 2.38 -16.28 -3.62
C GLU A 72 3.04 -15.74 -2.34
N ASN A 73 4.37 -15.68 -2.31
CA ASN A 73 5.13 -15.10 -1.21
C ASN A 73 5.21 -13.57 -1.24
N VAL A 74 4.64 -12.92 -2.27
CA VAL A 74 4.58 -11.46 -2.39
C VAL A 74 3.14 -11.00 -2.33
N ALA A 75 2.83 -10.16 -1.37
CA ALA A 75 1.53 -9.53 -1.19
C ALA A 75 1.69 -8.00 -1.00
N ALA A 76 0.59 -7.27 -0.95
CA ALA A 76 0.60 -5.84 -0.74
C ALA A 76 -0.55 -5.36 0.14
N THR A 77 -0.29 -4.28 0.88
CA THR A 77 -1.32 -3.50 1.53
C THR A 77 -1.75 -2.30 0.68
N ILE A 78 -3.01 -1.92 0.79
CA ILE A 78 -3.56 -0.73 0.14
C ILE A 78 -4.28 0.10 1.19
N THR A 79 -3.99 1.39 1.25
CA THR A 79 -4.57 2.31 2.24
C THR A 79 -5.90 2.91 1.77
N PRO A 80 -6.77 3.36 2.67
CA PRO A 80 -8.03 3.98 2.28
C PRO A 80 -7.82 5.30 1.53
N GLN A 81 -6.81 6.10 1.88
CA GLN A 81 -6.53 7.36 1.20
C GLN A 81 -6.11 7.17 -0.26
N HIS A 82 -5.36 6.11 -0.60
CA HIS A 82 -4.97 5.83 -1.98
C HIS A 82 -6.09 5.23 -2.83
N LEU A 83 -7.13 4.67 -2.19
CA LEU A 83 -8.35 4.21 -2.88
C LEU A 83 -9.33 5.38 -3.11
N LEU A 84 -9.52 6.25 -2.11
CA LEU A 84 -10.53 7.32 -2.15
C LEU A 84 -10.08 8.56 -2.91
N TYR A 85 -8.77 8.86 -2.91
CA TYR A 85 -8.22 10.12 -3.42
C TYR A 85 -7.08 9.89 -4.41
N ASN A 86 -6.90 10.86 -5.30
CA ASN A 86 -5.76 10.96 -6.20
C ASN A 86 -5.10 12.35 -6.08
N ARG A 87 -4.04 12.60 -6.83
CA ARG A 87 -3.28 13.85 -6.73
C ARG A 87 -4.10 15.11 -7.08
N ASN A 88 -5.16 15.00 -7.89
CA ASN A 88 -6.02 16.13 -8.16
C ASN A 88 -6.80 16.57 -6.93
N ASP A 89 -7.26 15.62 -6.10
CA ASP A 89 -7.95 15.92 -4.85
C ASP A 89 -7.05 16.69 -3.88
N MET A 90 -5.75 16.44 -3.92
CA MET A 90 -4.77 17.14 -3.10
C MET A 90 -4.42 18.54 -3.63
N LEU A 91 -4.42 18.76 -4.97
CA LEU A 91 -3.77 19.91 -5.59
C LEU A 91 -4.73 20.84 -6.35
N VAL A 92 -5.85 20.34 -6.88
CA VAL A 92 -6.76 21.17 -7.71
C VAL A 92 -7.62 22.10 -6.85
N GLY A 93 -7.60 23.37 -7.20
CA GLY A 93 -8.34 24.41 -6.48
C GLY A 93 -7.69 24.87 -5.18
N GLY A 94 -6.47 24.46 -4.92
CA GLY A 94 -5.68 24.81 -3.73
C GLY A 94 -5.09 23.56 -3.07
N ILE A 95 -4.02 23.77 -2.30
CA ILE A 95 -3.34 22.68 -1.60
C ILE A 95 -4.20 22.20 -0.43
N ARG A 96 -4.38 20.86 -0.33
CA ARG A 96 -5.05 20.22 0.80
C ARG A 96 -4.03 19.41 1.60
N PRO A 97 -3.37 20.00 2.60
CA PRO A 97 -2.26 19.37 3.32
C PRO A 97 -2.70 18.11 4.10
N HIS A 98 -3.97 17.99 4.48
CA HIS A 98 -4.49 16.79 5.15
C HIS A 98 -4.49 15.54 4.24
N LEU A 99 -4.39 15.70 2.91
CA LEU A 99 -4.23 14.62 1.96
C LEU A 99 -2.76 14.35 1.58
N PHE A 100 -1.83 15.15 2.08
CA PHE A 100 -0.40 14.91 1.85
C PHE A 100 0.08 13.73 2.69
N CYS A 101 0.53 12.67 2.03
CA CYS A 101 1.11 11.46 2.60
C CYS A 101 2.30 10.98 1.77
N LEU A 102 3.08 10.08 2.32
CA LEU A 102 4.13 9.35 1.62
C LEU A 102 3.93 7.85 1.85
N PRO A 103 3.82 7.08 0.75
CA PRO A 103 3.92 7.48 -0.66
C PRO A 103 2.82 8.46 -1.06
N ILE A 104 3.17 9.40 -1.95
CA ILE A 104 2.25 10.48 -2.37
C ILE A 104 1.09 9.93 -3.21
N LEU A 105 -0.10 10.57 -3.13
CA LEU A 105 -1.24 10.28 -3.99
C LEU A 105 -0.85 10.42 -5.48
N LYS A 106 -1.18 9.43 -6.29
CA LYS A 106 -0.80 9.34 -7.69
C LYS A 106 -1.90 9.83 -8.64
N ARG A 107 -1.76 9.59 -9.93
CA ARG A 107 -2.78 9.90 -10.96
C ARG A 107 -4.01 9.01 -10.80
N SER A 108 -5.16 9.47 -11.30
CA SER A 108 -6.42 8.72 -11.28
C SER A 108 -6.31 7.31 -11.89
N ARG A 109 -5.48 7.11 -12.93
CA ARG A 109 -5.26 5.77 -13.50
C ARG A 109 -4.67 4.79 -12.49
N HIS A 110 -3.74 5.25 -11.64
CA HIS A 110 -3.15 4.43 -10.59
C HIS A 110 -4.15 4.13 -9.48
N GLN A 111 -4.93 5.15 -9.06
CA GLN A 111 -6.03 4.97 -8.13
C GLN A 111 -7.02 3.90 -8.64
N GLN A 112 -7.41 3.95 -9.91
CA GLN A 112 -8.30 2.94 -10.48
C GLN A 112 -7.68 1.54 -10.44
N ALA A 113 -6.40 1.41 -10.77
CA ALA A 113 -5.70 0.12 -10.68
C ALA A 113 -5.67 -0.45 -9.25
N LEU A 114 -5.53 0.42 -8.23
CA LEU A 114 -5.62 0.02 -6.82
C LEU A 114 -7.03 -0.43 -6.45
N ILE A 115 -8.06 0.30 -6.88
CA ILE A 115 -9.46 -0.09 -6.65
C ILE A 115 -9.73 -1.45 -7.29
N ASP A 116 -9.36 -1.62 -8.56
CA ASP A 116 -9.52 -2.88 -9.29
C ASP A 116 -8.79 -4.04 -8.60
N ALA A 117 -7.62 -3.79 -8.00
CA ALA A 117 -6.89 -4.79 -7.23
C ALA A 117 -7.60 -5.14 -5.92
N ALA A 118 -8.02 -4.14 -5.14
CA ALA A 118 -8.67 -4.33 -3.85
C ALA A 118 -9.97 -5.14 -3.97
N VAL A 119 -10.78 -4.82 -5.00
CA VAL A 119 -12.10 -5.48 -5.20
C VAL A 119 -12.04 -6.74 -6.07
N SER A 120 -10.86 -7.15 -6.54
CA SER A 120 -10.70 -8.30 -7.44
C SER A 120 -11.01 -9.64 -6.78
N GLY A 121 -10.86 -9.74 -5.46
CA GLY A 121 -10.84 -11.01 -4.72
C GLY A 121 -9.49 -11.72 -4.75
N ASP A 122 -8.45 -11.11 -5.30
CA ASP A 122 -7.08 -11.62 -5.26
C ASP A 122 -6.53 -11.55 -3.82
N GLN A 123 -6.16 -12.69 -3.27
CA GLN A 123 -5.72 -12.85 -1.88
C GLN A 123 -4.40 -12.12 -1.57
N LYS A 124 -3.65 -11.72 -2.60
CA LYS A 124 -2.41 -10.97 -2.43
C LYS A 124 -2.59 -9.52 -2.00
N PHE A 125 -3.83 -8.98 -2.07
CA PHE A 125 -4.13 -7.62 -1.66
C PHE A 125 -4.99 -7.62 -0.41
N PHE A 126 -4.58 -6.82 0.58
CA PHE A 126 -5.32 -6.69 1.83
C PHE A 126 -5.17 -5.32 2.47
N LEU A 127 -5.96 -5.10 3.50
CA LEU A 127 -6.04 -3.85 4.23
C LEU A 127 -4.72 -3.53 4.95
N GLY A 128 -4.25 -2.29 4.79
CA GLY A 128 -3.22 -1.70 5.60
C GLY A 128 -3.41 -0.18 5.64
N THR A 129 -3.81 0.37 6.79
CA THR A 129 -4.29 1.75 6.88
C THR A 129 -3.21 2.80 6.73
N ASP A 130 -2.01 2.50 7.20
CA ASP A 130 -0.93 3.49 7.35
C ASP A 130 -1.45 4.83 7.91
N SER A 131 -2.30 4.74 8.95
CA SER A 131 -2.90 5.91 9.55
C SER A 131 -1.85 6.68 10.35
N ALA A 132 -1.51 7.87 9.88
CA ALA A 132 -0.48 8.72 10.47
C ALA A 132 -1.07 10.08 10.85
N PRO A 133 -1.69 10.19 12.04
CA PRO A 133 -2.27 11.45 12.51
C PRO A 133 -1.19 12.46 12.89
N HIS A 134 -1.38 13.69 12.45
CA HIS A 134 -0.58 14.84 12.86
C HIS A 134 -1.50 15.96 13.33
N ALA A 135 -1.03 16.77 14.26
CA ALA A 135 -1.77 17.93 14.73
C ALA A 135 -2.05 18.91 13.57
N ARG A 136 -3.19 19.57 13.63
CA ARG A 136 -3.65 20.50 12.58
C ARG A 136 -2.61 21.57 12.26
N ASP A 137 -2.02 22.16 13.29
CA ASP A 137 -1.01 23.22 13.18
C ASP A 137 0.30 22.74 12.55
N THR A 138 0.58 21.42 12.54
CA THR A 138 1.72 20.83 11.84
C THR A 138 1.39 20.43 10.40
N LYS A 139 0.14 20.01 10.15
CA LYS A 139 -0.35 19.70 8.79
C LYS A 139 -0.49 20.96 7.94
N GLU A 140 -1.01 22.05 8.51
CA GLU A 140 -1.30 23.31 7.80
C GLU A 140 -0.10 24.25 7.80
N THR A 141 1.08 23.71 7.47
CA THR A 141 2.36 24.42 7.34
C THR A 141 3.04 24.09 6.03
N ALA A 142 4.16 24.75 5.74
CA ALA A 142 4.97 24.44 4.55
C ALA A 142 5.54 23.01 4.56
N CYS A 143 5.75 22.40 5.71
CA CYS A 143 6.16 21.00 5.85
C CYS A 143 5.02 20.03 5.47
N GLY A 144 3.78 20.35 5.86
CA GLY A 144 2.61 19.52 5.61
C GLY A 144 2.56 18.19 6.37
N CYS A 145 3.59 17.82 7.09
CA CYS A 145 3.79 16.56 7.82
C CYS A 145 3.09 15.36 7.15
N ALA A 146 3.82 14.59 6.35
CA ALA A 146 3.26 13.51 5.54
C ALA A 146 2.51 12.48 6.40
N GLY A 147 1.25 12.20 6.06
CA GLY A 147 0.39 11.24 6.74
C GLY A 147 -1.08 11.63 6.70
N CYS A 148 -1.96 10.65 6.49
CA CYS A 148 -3.41 10.82 6.55
C CYS A 148 -3.95 10.16 7.80
N TYR A 149 -4.92 10.79 8.46
CA TYR A 149 -5.62 10.22 9.63
C TYR A 149 -6.87 9.49 9.16
N SER A 150 -6.82 8.17 9.14
CA SER A 150 -7.93 7.30 8.68
C SER A 150 -8.47 6.36 9.76
N HIS A 151 -7.77 6.14 10.87
CA HIS A 151 -8.08 5.11 11.86
C HIS A 151 -9.46 5.27 12.52
N HIS A 152 -9.97 6.50 12.62
CA HIS A 152 -11.26 6.79 13.26
C HIS A 152 -12.46 6.20 12.50
N ALA A 153 -12.31 5.88 11.21
CA ALA A 153 -13.35 5.36 10.33
C ALA A 153 -12.77 4.43 9.25
N ALA A 154 -11.70 3.68 9.59
CA ALA A 154 -10.95 2.94 8.58
C ALA A 154 -11.83 1.93 7.82
N LEU A 155 -12.61 1.11 8.54
CA LEU A 155 -13.46 0.10 7.90
C LEU A 155 -14.56 0.73 7.05
N GLU A 156 -15.17 1.82 7.52
CA GLU A 156 -16.19 2.55 6.79
C GLU A 156 -15.63 3.17 5.51
N LEU A 157 -14.42 3.73 5.55
CA LEU A 157 -13.75 4.30 4.38
C LEU A 157 -13.45 3.24 3.31
N TYR A 158 -13.02 2.05 3.70
CA TYR A 158 -12.84 0.94 2.77
C TYR A 158 -14.19 0.44 2.25
N ALA A 159 -15.19 0.27 3.14
CA ALA A 159 -16.52 -0.20 2.75
C ALA A 159 -17.16 0.72 1.72
N GLU A 160 -16.97 2.03 1.81
CA GLU A 160 -17.43 3.00 0.80
C GLU A 160 -16.85 2.70 -0.59
N VAL A 161 -15.55 2.38 -0.68
CA VAL A 161 -14.91 2.02 -1.95
C VAL A 161 -15.49 0.74 -2.52
N PHE A 162 -15.68 -0.28 -1.67
CA PHE A 162 -16.23 -1.57 -2.10
C PHE A 162 -17.72 -1.46 -2.51
N ASP A 163 -18.49 -0.62 -1.82
CA ASP A 163 -19.89 -0.34 -2.17
C ASP A 163 -20.00 0.37 -3.51
N GLN A 164 -19.20 1.41 -3.74
CA GLN A 164 -19.14 2.14 -5.02
C GLN A 164 -18.72 1.24 -6.19
N ALA A 165 -17.89 0.25 -5.93
CA ALA A 165 -17.45 -0.74 -6.92
C ALA A 165 -18.45 -1.91 -7.08
N GLY A 166 -19.52 -1.98 -6.27
CA GLY A 166 -20.48 -3.10 -6.28
C GLY A 166 -19.86 -4.44 -5.81
N ALA A 167 -18.88 -4.41 -4.90
CA ALA A 167 -18.08 -5.56 -4.48
C ALA A 167 -18.03 -5.76 -2.95
N LEU A 168 -19.07 -5.32 -2.23
CA LEU A 168 -19.15 -5.48 -0.77
C LEU A 168 -19.03 -6.93 -0.29
N ASP A 169 -19.44 -7.89 -1.11
CA ASP A 169 -19.30 -9.33 -0.84
C ASP A 169 -17.82 -9.79 -0.72
N ARG A 170 -16.88 -9.01 -1.25
CA ARG A 170 -15.44 -9.29 -1.18
C ARG A 170 -14.72 -8.51 -0.07
N PHE A 171 -15.42 -7.62 0.60
CA PHE A 171 -14.83 -6.72 1.59
C PHE A 171 -14.24 -7.48 2.80
N GLU A 172 -14.95 -8.48 3.31
CA GLU A 172 -14.45 -9.28 4.45
C GLU A 172 -13.13 -9.99 4.11
N ALA A 173 -12.99 -10.52 2.90
CA ALA A 173 -11.76 -11.17 2.46
C ALA A 173 -10.58 -10.16 2.48
N PHE A 174 -10.75 -9.00 1.86
CA PHE A 174 -9.74 -7.95 1.82
C PHE A 174 -9.41 -7.38 3.21
N ALA A 175 -10.42 -7.13 4.04
CA ALA A 175 -10.25 -6.41 5.31
C ALA A 175 -9.78 -7.32 6.46
N SER A 176 -10.00 -8.64 6.39
CA SER A 176 -9.78 -9.54 7.52
C SER A 176 -9.06 -10.84 7.15
N LYS A 177 -9.45 -11.53 6.08
CA LYS A 177 -8.97 -12.89 5.81
C LYS A 177 -7.63 -12.93 5.10
N ASN A 178 -7.48 -12.18 4.00
CA ASN A 178 -6.28 -12.26 3.16
C ASN A 178 -4.99 -11.96 3.93
N GLY A 179 -5.00 -10.93 4.77
CA GLY A 179 -3.86 -10.61 5.63
C GLY A 179 -3.58 -11.72 6.65
N ALA A 180 -4.63 -12.25 7.30
CA ALA A 180 -4.48 -13.34 8.27
C ALA A 180 -3.88 -14.59 7.61
N ASP A 181 -4.36 -14.96 6.44
CA ASP A 181 -3.84 -16.10 5.67
C ASP A 181 -2.37 -15.89 5.28
N PHE A 182 -2.03 -14.68 4.78
CA PHE A 182 -0.66 -14.37 4.40
C PHE A 182 0.32 -14.44 5.58
N TYR A 183 -0.08 -13.88 6.73
CA TYR A 183 0.75 -13.89 7.94
C TYR A 183 0.68 -15.23 8.71
N GLY A 184 -0.26 -16.10 8.39
CA GLY A 184 -0.46 -17.38 9.07
C GLY A 184 -0.97 -17.22 10.51
N VAL A 185 -1.87 -16.26 10.72
CA VAL A 185 -2.53 -16.03 12.02
C VAL A 185 -3.99 -16.41 11.96
N ASP A 186 -4.57 -16.72 13.14
CA ASP A 186 -5.98 -17.10 13.23
C ASP A 186 -6.92 -15.94 12.84
N TYR A 187 -8.08 -16.31 12.29
CA TYR A 187 -9.14 -15.33 12.05
C TYR A 187 -9.74 -14.82 13.35
N ASN A 188 -10.21 -13.58 13.32
CA ASN A 188 -11.01 -13.05 14.42
C ASN A 188 -12.27 -13.92 14.62
N THR A 189 -12.51 -14.31 15.87
CA THR A 189 -13.74 -15.02 16.28
C THR A 189 -14.71 -14.02 16.91
N ASN A 190 -15.98 -14.12 16.56
CA ASN A 190 -17.06 -13.34 17.17
C ASN A 190 -17.30 -13.76 18.65
#